data_fbc4052ffa64d43f9efd3427d5db45de
#
_entry.id   fbc4052ffa64d43f9efd3427d5db45de
#
_cell.length_a   1.000
_cell.length_b   1.000
_cell.length_c   1.000
_cell.angle_alpha   90.00
_cell.angle_beta   90.00
_cell.angle_gamma   90.00
#
_symmetry.space_group_name_H-M   'P 1'
#
loop_
_entity.id
_entity.type
_entity.pdbx_description
1 polymer ?
#
loop_
_entity_poly.entity_id
_entity_poly.type
_entity_poly.pdbx_seq_one_letter_code
_entity_poly.pdbx_strand_id
1 'polypeptide(L)'
;MQDSDTTPDEMMREIYLAIYAALESRLHLIGSVIDAESRKEILAQQIYDKGDFYGNTGYLVETSPDAMILRVGSNVRHEPFVLGGKVPSWTPIAPLIAWVERKHLSWTDKETGKLLTVAEIAYLIRGKIKREGIAARNVFATVIANREQWIYQQLNDIEVSL
;
A
#
# COMPACT_ATOMS: atom_id res chain seq x y z
N MET A 1 -1.92 47.78 29.55
CA MET A 1 -1.85 47.46 28.12
C MET A 1 -0.40 47.13 27.85
N GLN A 2 -0.04 45.83 27.84
CA GLN A 2 1.31 45.42 27.44
C GLN A 2 1.23 45.18 25.96
N ASP A 3 1.80 46.10 25.16
CA ASP A 3 2.11 45.83 23.77
C ASP A 3 3.15 44.69 23.78
N SER A 4 2.76 43.52 23.29
CA SER A 4 3.68 42.43 23.02
C SER A 4 4.47 42.81 21.77
N ASP A 5 5.61 43.48 21.98
CA ASP A 5 6.60 43.78 20.96
C ASP A 5 7.21 42.44 20.48
N THR A 6 6.50 41.68 19.68
CA THR A 6 7.02 40.46 19.04
C THR A 6 8.12 40.89 18.10
N THR A 7 9.32 40.40 18.31
CA THR A 7 10.45 40.72 17.43
C THR A 7 10.24 40.12 16.04
N PRO A 8 10.82 40.70 14.96
CA PRO A 8 10.71 40.12 13.60
C PRO A 8 11.16 38.67 13.53
N ASP A 9 12.16 38.28 14.31
CA ASP A 9 12.66 36.89 14.36
C ASP A 9 11.65 35.93 15.03
N GLU A 10 10.97 36.38 16.09
CA GLU A 10 9.89 35.61 16.73
C GLU A 10 8.70 35.42 15.78
N MET A 11 8.30 36.49 15.09
CA MET A 11 7.22 36.42 14.09
C MET A 11 7.56 35.45 12.96
N MET A 12 8.77 35.51 12.41
CA MET A 12 9.22 34.58 11.36
C MET A 12 9.22 33.13 11.86
N ARG A 13 9.60 32.90 13.11
CA ARG A 13 9.57 31.57 13.70
C ARG A 13 8.14 31.04 13.87
N GLU A 14 7.22 31.89 14.30
CA GLU A 14 5.81 31.52 14.43
C GLU A 14 5.19 31.17 13.08
N ILE A 15 5.44 31.98 12.05
CA ILE A 15 5.01 31.70 10.67
C ILE A 15 5.54 30.35 10.19
N TYR A 16 6.84 30.11 10.40
CA TYR A 16 7.47 28.84 10.01
C TYR A 16 6.81 27.64 10.70
N LEU A 17 6.60 27.72 12.02
CA LEU A 17 5.96 26.64 12.78
C LEU A 17 4.51 26.42 12.34
N ALA A 18 3.77 27.48 12.03
CA ALA A 18 2.40 27.38 11.53
C ALA A 18 2.34 26.71 10.15
N ILE A 19 3.25 27.07 9.25
CA ILE A 19 3.38 26.41 7.93
C ILE A 19 3.69 24.92 8.08
N TYR A 20 4.64 24.58 8.95
CA TYR A 20 5.02 23.19 9.20
C TYR A 20 3.84 22.37 9.76
N ALA A 21 3.14 22.91 10.75
CA ALA A 21 1.98 22.24 11.33
C ALA A 21 0.84 22.04 10.32
N ALA A 22 0.58 23.05 9.48
CA ALA A 22 -0.43 22.96 8.44
C ALA A 22 -0.07 21.90 7.39
N LEU A 23 1.19 21.85 6.95
CA LEU A 23 1.69 20.86 6.01
C LEU A 23 1.64 19.45 6.59
N GLU A 24 2.10 19.25 7.83
CA GLU A 24 2.07 17.96 8.52
C GLU A 24 0.63 17.44 8.64
N SER A 25 -0.30 18.29 9.08
CA SER A 25 -1.72 17.95 9.15
C SER A 25 -2.28 17.53 7.78
N ARG A 26 -1.89 18.22 6.72
CA ARG A 26 -2.33 17.90 5.36
C ARG A 26 -1.74 16.58 4.87
N LEU A 27 -0.49 16.28 5.17
CA LEU A 27 0.13 14.99 4.83
C LEU A 27 -0.52 13.83 5.58
N HIS A 28 -0.92 14.02 6.83
CA HIS A 28 -1.70 13.03 7.58
C HIS A 28 -3.06 12.77 6.95
N LEU A 29 -3.77 13.81 6.50
CA LEU A 29 -5.02 13.67 5.78
C LEU A 29 -4.83 12.85 4.48
N ILE A 30 -3.84 13.23 3.66
CA ILE A 30 -3.52 12.51 2.42
C ILE A 30 -3.16 11.05 2.73
N GLY A 31 -2.30 10.82 3.70
CA GLY A 31 -1.87 9.48 4.12
C GLY A 31 -3.04 8.60 4.54
N SER A 32 -3.97 9.12 5.34
CA SER A 32 -5.15 8.37 5.80
C SER A 32 -6.09 7.99 4.66
N VAL A 33 -6.29 8.87 3.68
CA VAL A 33 -7.13 8.60 2.51
C VAL A 33 -6.47 7.55 1.62
N ILE A 34 -5.16 7.69 1.33
CA ILE A 34 -4.43 6.72 0.50
C ILE A 34 -4.37 5.35 1.18
N ASP A 35 -4.16 5.28 2.50
CA ASP A 35 -4.21 4.01 3.25
C ASP A 35 -5.59 3.34 3.13
N ALA A 36 -6.66 4.08 3.37
CA ALA A 36 -8.03 3.56 3.28
C ALA A 36 -8.36 3.03 1.89
N GLU A 37 -7.96 3.73 0.83
CA GLU A 37 -8.18 3.30 -0.55
C GLU A 37 -7.27 2.14 -0.96
N SER A 38 -6.03 2.12 -0.47
CA SER A 38 -5.12 0.99 -0.68
C SER A 38 -5.69 -0.30 -0.08
N ARG A 39 -6.31 -0.23 1.09
CA ARG A 39 -7.01 -1.37 1.69
C ARG A 39 -8.19 -1.86 0.84
N LYS A 40 -8.97 -0.95 0.26
CA LYS A 40 -10.05 -1.32 -0.69
C LYS A 40 -9.49 -1.99 -1.93
N GLU A 41 -8.40 -1.46 -2.50
CA GLU A 41 -7.75 -2.01 -3.68
C GLU A 41 -7.14 -3.39 -3.42
N ILE A 42 -6.54 -3.61 -2.23
CA ILE A 42 -6.05 -4.93 -1.78
C ILE A 42 -7.18 -5.96 -1.81
N LEU A 43 -8.37 -5.59 -1.33
CA LEU A 43 -9.55 -6.48 -1.35
C LEU A 43 -10.07 -6.69 -2.78
N ALA A 44 -10.15 -5.65 -3.59
CA ALA A 44 -10.61 -5.71 -4.98
C ALA A 44 -9.72 -6.61 -5.83
N GLN A 45 -8.39 -6.52 -5.66
CA GLN A 45 -7.42 -7.38 -6.33
C GLN A 45 -7.29 -8.77 -5.70
N GLN A 46 -8.05 -9.08 -4.65
CA GLN A 46 -8.00 -10.35 -3.93
C GLN A 46 -6.58 -10.70 -3.39
N ILE A 47 -5.82 -9.69 -2.99
CA ILE A 47 -4.50 -9.84 -2.37
C ILE A 47 -4.66 -10.17 -0.88
N TYR A 48 -5.63 -11.00 -0.56
CA TYR A 48 -5.94 -11.36 0.81
C TYR A 48 -5.78 -12.87 0.97
N ASP A 49 -4.74 -13.31 1.65
CA ASP A 49 -4.59 -14.72 2.04
C ASP A 49 -4.88 -14.89 3.55
N LYS A 50 -3.94 -14.47 4.40
CA LYS A 50 -4.11 -14.51 5.86
C LYS A 50 -4.51 -13.18 6.48
N GLY A 51 -4.58 -12.12 5.67
CA GLY A 51 -4.83 -10.77 6.14
C GLY A 51 -3.59 -9.98 6.53
N ASP A 52 -2.42 -10.62 6.52
CA ASP A 52 -1.17 -9.97 6.96
C ASP A 52 -0.86 -8.71 6.14
N PHE A 53 -1.00 -8.76 4.81
CA PHE A 53 -0.74 -7.61 3.94
C PHE A 53 -1.73 -6.47 4.20
N TYR A 54 -3.02 -6.80 4.27
CA TYR A 54 -4.09 -5.84 4.57
C TYR A 54 -3.93 -5.22 5.97
N GLY A 55 -3.69 -6.07 6.98
CA GLY A 55 -3.59 -5.64 8.38
C GLY A 55 -2.36 -4.78 8.68
N ASN A 56 -1.29 -4.97 7.91
CA ASN A 56 -0.01 -4.27 8.08
C ASN A 56 0.21 -3.14 7.05
N THR A 57 -0.81 -2.80 6.26
CA THR A 57 -0.79 -1.61 5.41
C THR A 57 -0.99 -0.38 6.28
N GLY A 58 -0.27 0.70 5.98
CA GLY A 58 -0.34 1.94 6.73
C GLY A 58 0.43 3.06 6.05
N TYR A 59 0.49 4.20 6.73
CA TYR A 59 1.29 5.33 6.29
C TYR A 59 2.12 5.90 7.44
N LEU A 60 3.17 6.62 7.08
CA LEU A 60 4.07 7.33 7.98
C LEU A 60 4.40 8.69 7.39
N VAL A 61 4.34 9.74 8.21
CA VAL A 61 4.88 11.06 7.88
C VAL A 61 6.21 11.21 8.61
N GLU A 62 7.27 11.38 7.85
CA GLU A 62 8.63 11.63 8.34
C GLU A 62 8.91 13.12 8.18
N THR A 63 9.27 13.80 9.27
CA THR A 63 9.59 15.23 9.28
C THR A 63 11.07 15.42 9.54
N SER A 64 11.72 16.21 8.70
CA SER A 64 13.11 16.67 8.86
C SER A 64 13.17 18.18 8.67
N PRO A 65 14.30 18.87 9.02
CA PRO A 65 14.41 20.31 8.85
C PRO A 65 14.17 20.79 7.40
N ASP A 66 14.51 19.97 6.42
CA ASP A 66 14.48 20.35 5.00
C ASP A 66 13.32 19.72 4.21
N ALA A 67 12.61 18.72 4.78
CA ALA A 67 11.58 17.98 4.06
C ALA A 67 10.59 17.30 4.98
N MET A 68 9.36 17.17 4.47
CA MET A 68 8.37 16.22 4.98
C MET A 68 8.08 15.17 3.94
N ILE A 69 8.09 13.89 4.35
CA ILE A 69 7.93 12.76 3.45
C ILE A 69 6.77 11.91 3.93
N LEU A 70 5.75 11.77 3.09
CA LEU A 70 4.67 10.80 3.30
C LEU A 70 5.06 9.47 2.66
N ARG A 71 5.10 8.41 3.44
CA ARG A 71 5.29 7.03 2.96
C ARG A 71 4.03 6.24 3.19
N VAL A 72 3.59 5.52 2.17
CA VAL A 72 2.48 4.56 2.25
C VAL A 72 2.99 3.20 1.81
N GLY A 73 2.67 2.15 2.55
CA GLY A 73 3.18 0.82 2.26
C GLY A 73 2.70 -0.22 3.25
N SER A 74 3.35 -1.36 3.24
CA SER A 74 3.13 -2.44 4.20
C SER A 74 4.48 -2.90 4.76
N ASN A 75 4.52 -3.33 6.02
CA ASN A 75 5.76 -3.80 6.66
C ASN A 75 5.94 -5.32 6.58
N VAL A 76 5.15 -6.02 5.77
CA VAL A 76 5.28 -7.47 5.61
C VAL A 76 6.45 -7.85 4.69
N ARG A 77 7.17 -8.90 5.04
CA ARG A 77 8.35 -9.37 4.27
C ARG A 77 8.06 -9.73 2.82
N HIS A 78 6.83 -10.08 2.49
CA HIS A 78 6.44 -10.46 1.13
C HIS A 78 5.92 -9.30 0.28
N GLU A 79 5.85 -8.08 0.82
CA GLU A 79 5.43 -6.89 0.09
C GLU A 79 6.13 -6.72 -1.26
N PRO A 80 7.47 -6.82 -1.37
CA PRO A 80 8.16 -6.65 -2.66
C PRO A 80 7.70 -7.65 -3.73
N PHE A 81 7.33 -8.88 -3.32
CA PHE A 81 6.83 -9.90 -4.24
C PHE A 81 5.37 -9.66 -4.65
N VAL A 82 4.58 -9.02 -3.79
CA VAL A 82 3.21 -8.63 -4.14
C VAL A 82 3.23 -7.45 -5.10
N LEU A 83 3.96 -6.39 -4.76
CA LEU A 83 4.00 -5.16 -5.54
C LEU A 83 4.79 -5.31 -6.84
N GLY A 84 5.96 -5.94 -6.78
CA GLY A 84 6.86 -6.12 -7.91
C GLY A 84 6.64 -7.39 -8.73
N GLY A 85 5.79 -8.30 -8.22
CA GLY A 85 5.63 -9.62 -8.80
C GLY A 85 6.85 -10.53 -8.58
N LYS A 86 6.88 -11.63 -9.30
CA LYS A 86 8.00 -12.58 -9.26
C LYS A 86 8.27 -13.11 -10.66
N VAL A 87 9.52 -13.05 -11.07
CA VAL A 87 9.95 -13.66 -12.34
C VAL A 87 9.70 -15.18 -12.34
N PRO A 88 9.61 -15.83 -13.52
CA PRO A 88 9.50 -17.27 -13.64
C PRO A 88 10.52 -17.99 -12.78
N SER A 89 10.07 -18.83 -11.87
CA SER A 89 10.94 -19.51 -10.92
C SER A 89 10.31 -20.77 -10.35
N TRP A 90 11.17 -21.67 -9.86
CA TRP A 90 10.71 -22.86 -9.16
C TRP A 90 10.21 -22.49 -7.76
N THR A 91 8.96 -22.86 -7.46
CA THR A 91 8.34 -22.61 -6.13
C THR A 91 8.16 -23.96 -5.41
N PRO A 92 8.50 -24.07 -4.12
CA PRO A 92 8.22 -25.24 -3.32
C PRO A 92 6.73 -25.60 -3.33
N ILE A 93 6.41 -26.91 -3.40
CA ILE A 93 5.02 -27.34 -3.55
C ILE A 93 4.21 -27.26 -2.24
N ALA A 94 4.85 -27.52 -1.09
CA ALA A 94 4.16 -27.59 0.18
C ALA A 94 3.41 -26.28 0.57
N PRO A 95 4.00 -25.07 0.43
CA PRO A 95 3.28 -23.82 0.64
C PRO A 95 2.09 -23.63 -0.29
N LEU A 96 2.17 -24.13 -1.55
CA LEU A 96 1.08 -24.05 -2.52
C LEU A 96 -0.07 -24.99 -2.15
N ILE A 97 0.22 -26.20 -1.69
CA ILE A 97 -0.79 -27.14 -1.18
C ILE A 97 -1.55 -26.48 -0.02
N ALA A 98 -0.84 -25.99 0.99
CA ALA A 98 -1.45 -25.33 2.14
C ALA A 98 -2.26 -24.08 1.73
N TRP A 99 -1.84 -23.38 0.70
CA TRP A 99 -2.58 -22.22 0.17
C TRP A 99 -3.86 -22.64 -0.56
N VAL A 100 -3.82 -23.69 -1.39
CA VAL A 100 -4.99 -24.26 -2.10
C VAL A 100 -6.04 -24.72 -1.10
N GLU A 101 -5.60 -25.42 -0.02
CA GLU A 101 -6.49 -25.85 1.07
C GLU A 101 -7.18 -24.68 1.76
N ARG A 102 -6.42 -23.65 2.18
CA ARG A 102 -6.98 -22.46 2.85
C ARG A 102 -7.96 -21.69 1.98
N LYS A 103 -7.70 -21.64 0.67
CA LYS A 103 -8.59 -20.95 -0.29
C LYS A 103 -9.77 -21.82 -0.73
N HIS A 104 -9.84 -23.06 -0.30
CA HIS A 104 -10.87 -24.03 -0.71
C HIS A 104 -11.04 -24.08 -2.24
N LEU A 105 -9.89 -24.04 -2.98
CA LEU A 105 -9.94 -24.06 -4.43
C LEU A 105 -10.39 -25.44 -4.92
N SER A 106 -11.38 -25.44 -5.82
CA SER A 106 -11.93 -26.64 -6.43
C SER A 106 -11.93 -26.44 -7.95
N TRP A 107 -11.21 -27.26 -8.66
CA TRP A 107 -11.12 -27.23 -10.11
C TRP A 107 -11.52 -28.58 -10.72
N THR A 108 -12.15 -28.52 -11.88
CA THR A 108 -12.51 -29.70 -12.66
C THR A 108 -11.63 -29.74 -13.90
N ASP A 109 -11.09 -30.90 -14.18
CA ASP A 109 -10.36 -31.15 -15.42
C ASP A 109 -11.33 -31.03 -16.61
N LYS A 110 -10.96 -30.25 -17.62
CA LYS A 110 -11.85 -29.91 -18.75
C LYS A 110 -12.04 -31.09 -19.72
N GLU A 111 -11.08 -32.00 -19.80
CA GLU A 111 -11.11 -33.11 -20.72
C GLU A 111 -11.84 -34.32 -20.15
N THR A 112 -11.59 -34.59 -18.87
CA THR A 112 -12.11 -35.79 -18.20
C THR A 112 -13.35 -35.52 -17.37
N GLY A 113 -13.66 -34.25 -17.04
CA GLY A 113 -14.72 -33.88 -16.11
C GLY A 113 -14.44 -34.25 -14.63
N LYS A 114 -13.24 -34.76 -14.32
CA LYS A 114 -12.85 -35.20 -12.99
C LYS A 114 -12.52 -34.01 -12.10
N LEU A 115 -12.96 -34.06 -10.84
CA LEU A 115 -12.54 -33.11 -9.82
C LEU A 115 -11.07 -33.32 -9.48
N LEU A 116 -10.26 -32.26 -9.55
CA LEU A 116 -8.84 -32.30 -9.22
C LEU A 116 -8.62 -32.31 -7.73
N THR A 117 -7.64 -33.05 -7.27
CA THR A 117 -7.17 -33.05 -5.88
C THR A 117 -6.40 -31.75 -5.59
N VAL A 118 -6.31 -31.39 -4.30
CA VAL A 118 -5.52 -30.24 -3.83
C VAL A 118 -4.08 -30.27 -4.37
N ALA A 119 -3.45 -31.46 -4.36
CA ALA A 119 -2.09 -31.62 -4.87
C ALA A 119 -2.03 -31.34 -6.39
N GLU A 120 -2.96 -31.89 -7.19
CA GLU A 120 -3.01 -31.64 -8.64
C GLU A 120 -3.19 -30.15 -8.93
N ILE A 121 -4.08 -29.46 -8.24
CA ILE A 121 -4.26 -28.00 -8.37
C ILE A 121 -2.96 -27.26 -8.04
N ALA A 122 -2.30 -27.60 -6.92
CA ALA A 122 -1.03 -27.00 -6.53
C ALA A 122 0.08 -27.21 -7.56
N TYR A 123 0.15 -28.41 -8.19
CA TYR A 123 1.09 -28.70 -9.27
C TYR A 123 0.81 -27.86 -10.53
N LEU A 124 -0.44 -27.66 -10.91
CA LEU A 124 -0.81 -26.80 -12.04
C LEU A 124 -0.41 -25.35 -11.78
N ILE A 125 -0.69 -24.83 -10.57
CA ILE A 125 -0.30 -23.48 -10.17
C ILE A 125 1.22 -23.31 -10.19
N ARG A 126 1.97 -24.28 -9.64
CA ARG A 126 3.43 -24.27 -9.69
C ARG A 126 3.96 -24.26 -11.13
N GLY A 127 3.37 -25.06 -11.99
CA GLY A 127 3.71 -25.09 -13.43
C GLY A 127 3.50 -23.71 -14.09
N LYS A 128 2.42 -23.02 -13.77
CA LYS A 128 2.16 -21.66 -14.24
C LYS A 128 3.19 -20.68 -13.71
N ILE A 129 3.47 -20.66 -12.40
CA ILE A 129 4.49 -19.79 -11.80
C ILE A 129 5.87 -20.03 -12.41
N LYS A 130 6.22 -21.29 -12.69
CA LYS A 130 7.49 -21.64 -13.34
C LYS A 130 7.61 -21.06 -14.77
N ARG A 131 6.52 -21.00 -15.52
CA ARG A 131 6.52 -20.49 -16.90
C ARG A 131 6.36 -18.98 -16.99
N GLU A 132 5.45 -18.41 -16.21
CA GLU A 132 4.95 -17.05 -16.36
C GLU A 132 5.38 -16.13 -15.21
N GLY A 133 5.80 -16.69 -14.06
CA GLY A 133 6.03 -15.94 -12.84
C GLY A 133 4.73 -15.57 -12.12
N ILE A 134 4.80 -14.53 -11.33
CA ILE A 134 3.65 -13.93 -10.64
C ILE A 134 3.57 -12.46 -11.07
N ALA A 135 2.44 -12.05 -11.60
CA ALA A 135 2.24 -10.67 -12.03
C ALA A 135 2.34 -9.69 -10.85
N ALA A 136 2.97 -8.54 -11.09
CA ALA A 136 3.01 -7.43 -10.15
C ALA A 136 1.61 -6.89 -9.87
N ARG A 137 1.38 -6.48 -8.63
CA ARG A 137 0.11 -5.89 -8.17
C ARG A 137 0.41 -4.58 -7.45
N ASN A 138 0.64 -3.53 -8.22
CA ASN A 138 1.06 -2.21 -7.74
C ASN A 138 -0.08 -1.43 -7.07
N VAL A 139 -0.62 -1.95 -5.97
CA VAL A 139 -1.76 -1.35 -5.24
C VAL A 139 -1.53 0.12 -4.94
N PHE A 140 -0.44 0.43 -4.25
CA PHE A 140 -0.16 1.80 -3.81
C PHE A 140 0.04 2.75 -4.98
N ALA A 141 0.82 2.34 -6.00
CA ALA A 141 1.02 3.15 -7.20
C ALA A 141 -0.29 3.41 -7.95
N THR A 142 -1.17 2.41 -8.04
CA THR A 142 -2.49 2.56 -8.65
C THR A 142 -3.34 3.57 -7.90
N VAL A 143 -3.41 3.48 -6.58
CA VAL A 143 -4.20 4.41 -5.75
C VAL A 143 -3.63 5.83 -5.82
N ILE A 144 -2.31 5.98 -5.73
CA ILE A 144 -1.65 7.29 -5.82
C ILE A 144 -1.93 7.94 -7.19
N ALA A 145 -1.79 7.18 -8.29
CA ALA A 145 -2.07 7.68 -9.64
C ALA A 145 -3.54 8.11 -9.79
N ASN A 146 -4.48 7.34 -9.27
CA ASN A 146 -5.91 7.67 -9.30
C ASN A 146 -6.26 8.91 -8.45
N ARG A 147 -5.42 9.27 -7.49
CA ARG A 147 -5.61 10.41 -6.58
C ARG A 147 -4.65 11.57 -6.84
N GLU A 148 -3.83 11.50 -7.86
CA GLU A 148 -2.77 12.46 -8.10
C GLU A 148 -3.30 13.92 -8.12
N GLN A 149 -4.35 14.21 -8.89
CA GLN A 149 -4.94 15.54 -8.96
C GLN A 149 -5.49 16.01 -7.60
N TRP A 150 -6.16 15.12 -6.87
CA TRP A 150 -6.67 15.41 -5.54
C TRP A 150 -5.52 15.70 -4.56
N ILE A 151 -4.42 14.92 -4.60
CA ILE A 151 -3.23 15.16 -3.78
C ILE A 151 -2.66 16.56 -4.05
N TYR A 152 -2.51 16.93 -5.32
CA TYR A 152 -2.04 18.28 -5.69
C TYR A 152 -2.97 19.38 -5.19
N GLN A 153 -4.29 19.20 -5.29
CA GLN A 153 -5.25 20.14 -4.73
C GLN A 153 -5.06 20.30 -3.22
N GLN A 154 -4.96 19.17 -2.50
CA GLN A 154 -4.75 19.19 -1.05
C GLN A 154 -3.47 19.92 -0.63
N LEU A 155 -2.42 19.84 -1.42
CA LEU A 155 -1.15 20.51 -1.14
C LEU A 155 -1.19 22.00 -1.53
N ASN A 156 -1.92 22.37 -2.58
CA ASN A 156 -2.08 23.76 -3.02
C ASN A 156 -3.05 24.55 -2.12
N ASP A 157 -4.03 23.89 -1.51
CA ASP A 157 -5.06 24.51 -0.66
C ASP A 157 -4.65 24.55 0.82
N ILE A 158 -3.35 24.60 1.13
CA ILE A 158 -2.86 24.74 2.50
C ILE A 158 -3.07 26.17 2.95
N GLU A 159 -4.00 26.38 3.88
CA GLU A 159 -4.21 27.66 4.55
C GLU A 159 -3.39 27.66 5.86
N VAL A 160 -2.66 28.74 6.08
CA VAL A 160 -1.91 28.98 7.30
C VAL A 160 -2.63 30.01 8.12
N SER A 161 -3.14 29.61 9.30
CA SER A 161 -3.71 30.53 10.28
C SER A 161 -2.60 31.02 11.22
N LEU A 162 -2.37 32.32 11.24
CA LEU A 162 -1.42 33.00 12.14
C LEU A 162 -2.14 33.57 13.33
#